data_6cd66ca63dfee81075424d0883b1dff8
#
_entry.id   6cd66ca63dfee81075424d0883b1dff8
#
_cell.length_a   1.000
_cell.length_b   1.000
_cell.length_c   1.000
_cell.angle_alpha   90.00
_cell.angle_beta   90.00
_cell.angle_gamma   90.00
#
_symmetry.space_group_name_H-M   'P 1'
#
loop_
_entity.id
_entity.type
_entity.pdbx_description
1 polymer ?
#
loop_
_entity_poly.entity_id
_entity_poly.type
_entity_poly.pdbx_seq_one_letter_code
_entity_poly.pdbx_strand_id
1 'polypeptide(L)'
;MKKIKQKFSWEKAKDVATADFLAEEVFERDSYEHVYPVQEGDVVLDLGASLGPFTWKIMDKASKVYTVEPMIDLIPTIEKNTEGFPVTIINAALSHNNGEIEFNDNCVNDFKPKMVRTIDFKTLLKENNIDKIDFIKTDCEGGEYALINDVNLPWIKENVRNIVGEWHVGEKLQQIEFKYFRDKFLPQFKNFEIYSIDNHSIKWDLYNDHFLEHYTQILIYIEV
;
A
#
# COMPACT_ATOMS: atom_id res chain seq x y z
N MET A 1 -18.91 13.83 7.17
CA MET A 1 -19.36 14.37 8.48
C MET A 1 -19.37 13.37 9.65
N LYS A 2 -19.25 12.04 9.43
CA LYS A 2 -19.14 11.05 10.54
C LYS A 2 -17.75 11.06 11.22
N LYS A 3 -16.69 11.39 10.52
CA LYS A 3 -15.29 11.39 10.99
C LYS A 3 -14.98 12.36 12.14
N ILE A 4 -15.71 13.47 12.23
CA ILE A 4 -15.44 14.52 13.22
C ILE A 4 -15.60 14.03 14.67
N LYS A 5 -16.21 12.85 14.88
CA LYS A 5 -16.47 12.29 16.22
C LYS A 5 -15.56 11.12 16.61
N GLN A 6 -14.80 10.55 15.67
CA GLN A 6 -13.95 9.39 15.95
C GLN A 6 -12.48 9.78 15.84
N LYS A 7 -11.79 9.75 16.96
CA LYS A 7 -10.34 9.99 17.01
C LYS A 7 -9.63 8.71 16.56
N PHE A 8 -8.64 8.82 15.66
CA PHE A 8 -7.80 7.69 15.27
C PHE A 8 -7.07 7.11 16.49
N SER A 9 -7.05 5.79 16.61
CA SER A 9 -6.36 5.08 17.71
C SER A 9 -4.97 4.62 17.24
N TRP A 10 -3.95 5.07 17.96
CA TRP A 10 -2.54 4.67 17.79
C TRP A 10 -2.12 3.60 18.80
N GLU A 11 -3.07 2.87 19.39
CA GLU A 11 -2.85 2.01 20.55
C GLU A 11 -1.76 0.95 20.37
N LYS A 12 -1.55 0.47 19.14
CA LYS A 12 -0.55 -0.57 18.81
C LYS A 12 0.71 -0.02 18.14
N ALA A 13 0.83 1.28 17.95
CA ALA A 13 2.09 1.85 17.47
C ALA A 13 3.22 1.52 18.44
N LYS A 14 4.39 1.21 17.91
CA LYS A 14 5.58 0.85 18.68
C LYS A 14 5.92 1.89 19.74
N ASP A 15 5.87 3.15 19.37
CA ASP A 15 6.12 4.31 20.22
C ASP A 15 5.45 5.56 19.62
N VAL A 16 5.59 6.67 20.32
CA VAL A 16 5.05 7.96 19.88
C VAL A 16 5.69 8.42 18.56
N ALA A 17 7.00 8.18 18.38
CA ALA A 17 7.71 8.59 17.16
C ALA A 17 7.17 7.84 15.93
N THR A 18 6.87 6.54 16.06
CA THR A 18 6.24 5.76 14.98
C THR A 18 4.83 6.28 14.67
N ALA A 19 4.04 6.58 15.69
CA ALA A 19 2.70 7.16 15.49
C ALA A 19 2.77 8.53 14.81
N ASP A 20 3.71 9.38 15.22
CA ASP A 20 3.93 10.70 14.62
C ASP A 20 4.40 10.59 13.16
N PHE A 21 5.31 9.64 12.86
CA PHE A 21 5.77 9.38 11.50
C PHE A 21 4.63 8.97 10.57
N LEU A 22 3.82 7.97 10.96
CA LEU A 22 2.67 7.51 10.18
C LEU A 22 1.60 8.62 10.03
N ALA A 23 1.43 9.44 11.05
CA ALA A 23 0.50 10.56 10.99
C ALA A 23 0.98 11.64 10.02
N GLU A 24 2.26 12.00 10.08
CA GLU A 24 2.88 12.96 9.15
C GLU A 24 2.79 12.47 7.71
N GLU A 25 3.15 11.21 7.46
CA GLU A 25 3.11 10.59 6.14
C GLU A 25 1.73 10.65 5.49
N VAL A 26 0.71 10.19 6.22
CA VAL A 26 -0.64 10.02 5.67
C VAL A 26 -1.45 11.32 5.71
N PHE A 27 -1.34 12.12 6.79
CA PHE A 27 -2.24 13.26 7.00
C PHE A 27 -1.61 14.61 6.68
N GLU A 28 -0.30 14.77 6.83
CA GLU A 28 0.39 16.06 6.61
C GLU A 28 1.07 16.10 5.25
N ARG A 29 1.93 15.12 4.94
CA ARG A 29 2.60 15.03 3.62
C ARG A 29 1.66 14.56 2.51
N ASP A 30 0.54 13.93 2.87
CA ASP A 30 -0.45 13.39 1.92
C ASP A 30 0.17 12.41 0.91
N SER A 31 1.10 11.59 1.36
CA SER A 31 1.98 10.77 0.51
C SER A 31 1.23 9.86 -0.47
N TYR A 32 0.01 9.43 -0.15
CA TYR A 32 -0.74 8.52 -1.02
C TYR A 32 -1.85 9.19 -1.86
N GLU A 33 -2.15 10.48 -1.65
CA GLU A 33 -3.16 11.21 -2.45
C GLU A 33 -2.59 12.47 -3.12
N HIS A 34 -1.27 12.73 -2.97
CA HIS A 34 -0.61 13.95 -3.44
C HIS A 34 -0.78 14.20 -4.95
N VAL A 35 -0.70 13.16 -5.78
CA VAL A 35 -0.84 13.28 -7.24
C VAL A 35 -2.22 12.84 -7.71
N TYR A 36 -2.67 11.68 -7.24
CA TYR A 36 -3.97 11.12 -7.62
C TYR A 36 -4.81 10.87 -6.36
N PRO A 37 -5.80 11.73 -6.06
CA PRO A 37 -6.64 11.53 -4.88
C PRO A 37 -7.67 10.41 -5.08
N VAL A 38 -8.01 9.74 -3.99
CA VAL A 38 -9.21 8.88 -3.93
C VAL A 38 -10.44 9.74 -4.17
N GLN A 39 -11.35 9.29 -5.02
CA GLN A 39 -12.57 10.01 -5.38
C GLN A 39 -13.78 9.52 -4.59
N GLU A 40 -14.83 10.34 -4.54
CA GLU A 40 -16.11 9.95 -3.94
C GLU A 40 -16.70 8.74 -4.66
N GLY A 41 -17.04 7.71 -3.89
CA GLY A 41 -17.61 6.48 -4.42
C GLY A 41 -16.61 5.43 -4.90
N ASP A 42 -15.30 5.69 -4.82
CA ASP A 42 -14.27 4.72 -5.21
C ASP A 42 -14.35 3.41 -4.40
N VAL A 43 -14.02 2.31 -5.07
CA VAL A 43 -13.63 1.06 -4.44
C VAL A 43 -12.11 1.08 -4.28
N VAL A 44 -11.63 0.98 -3.05
CA VAL A 44 -10.21 1.13 -2.71
C VAL A 44 -9.64 -0.18 -2.18
N LEU A 45 -8.43 -0.52 -2.61
CA LEU A 45 -7.61 -1.59 -2.03
C LEU A 45 -6.40 -0.94 -1.36
N ASP A 46 -6.30 -1.09 -0.03
CA ASP A 46 -5.19 -0.63 0.80
C ASP A 46 -4.32 -1.84 1.16
N LEU A 47 -3.18 -1.98 0.49
CA LEU A 47 -2.20 -3.05 0.70
C LEU A 47 -1.10 -2.58 1.64
N GLY A 48 -0.89 -3.31 2.74
CA GLY A 48 0.03 -2.91 3.81
C GLY A 48 -0.56 -1.79 4.67
N ALA A 49 -1.66 -2.07 5.32
CA ALA A 49 -2.44 -1.04 6.01
C ALA A 49 -1.85 -0.61 7.36
N SER A 50 -0.97 -1.42 7.95
CA SER A 50 -0.45 -1.16 9.30
C SER A 50 -1.59 -0.93 10.31
N LEU A 51 -1.63 0.19 11.00
CA LEU A 51 -2.72 0.58 11.92
C LEU A 51 -3.99 1.10 11.23
N GLY A 52 -3.99 1.16 9.89
CA GLY A 52 -5.09 1.62 9.05
C GLY A 52 -5.23 3.15 8.91
N PRO A 53 -4.15 3.97 8.99
CA PRO A 53 -4.30 5.42 8.89
C PRO A 53 -4.78 5.88 7.52
N PHE A 54 -4.31 5.26 6.42
CA PHE A 54 -4.78 5.58 5.09
C PHE A 54 -6.24 5.15 4.91
N THR A 55 -6.59 3.89 5.25
CA THR A 55 -7.99 3.43 5.25
C THR A 55 -8.89 4.39 6.03
N TRP A 56 -8.49 4.80 7.24
CA TRP A 56 -9.24 5.75 8.06
C TRP A 56 -9.41 7.12 7.37
N LYS A 57 -8.37 7.59 6.68
CA LYS A 57 -8.39 8.88 5.97
C LYS A 57 -9.45 8.92 4.87
N ILE A 58 -9.62 7.79 4.14
CA ILE A 58 -10.44 7.76 2.92
C ILE A 58 -11.82 7.09 3.08
N MET A 59 -12.08 6.37 4.18
CA MET A 59 -13.24 5.51 4.35
C MET A 59 -14.59 6.21 4.34
N ASP A 60 -14.65 7.52 4.55
CA ASP A 60 -15.89 8.30 4.53
C ASP A 60 -16.31 8.74 3.12
N LYS A 61 -15.38 8.75 2.16
CA LYS A 61 -15.63 9.06 0.75
C LYS A 61 -15.65 7.82 -0.15
N ALA A 62 -14.92 6.76 0.23
CA ALA A 62 -14.94 5.51 -0.52
C ALA A 62 -16.27 4.77 -0.38
N SER A 63 -16.75 4.15 -1.46
CA SER A 63 -17.93 3.27 -1.40
C SER A 63 -17.62 1.94 -0.73
N LYS A 64 -16.37 1.47 -0.86
CA LYS A 64 -15.85 0.25 -0.26
C LYS A 64 -14.34 0.35 -0.09
N VAL A 65 -13.81 -0.14 1.03
CA VAL A 65 -12.36 -0.31 1.24
C VAL A 65 -12.07 -1.77 1.58
N TYR A 66 -11.12 -2.35 0.88
CA TYR A 66 -10.48 -3.62 1.21
C TYR A 66 -9.12 -3.30 1.79
N THR A 67 -8.92 -3.67 3.05
CA THR A 67 -7.73 -3.32 3.85
C THR A 67 -6.96 -4.59 4.12
N VAL A 68 -5.73 -4.70 3.62
CA VAL A 68 -4.90 -5.90 3.71
C VAL A 68 -3.75 -5.63 4.68
N GLU A 69 -3.65 -6.46 5.73
CA GLU A 69 -2.64 -6.31 6.78
C GLU A 69 -2.24 -7.71 7.30
N PRO A 70 -0.94 -8.09 7.21
CA PRO A 70 -0.48 -9.41 7.65
C PRO A 70 -0.46 -9.60 9.16
N MET A 71 -0.19 -8.54 9.94
CA MET A 71 -0.01 -8.66 11.38
C MET A 71 -1.34 -8.75 12.11
N ILE A 72 -1.68 -9.96 12.57
CA ILE A 72 -2.95 -10.25 13.28
C ILE A 72 -3.16 -9.34 14.50
N ASP A 73 -2.08 -8.91 15.15
CA ASP A 73 -2.16 -8.06 16.35
C ASP A 73 -2.63 -6.63 16.05
N LEU A 74 -2.55 -6.18 14.78
CA LEU A 74 -3.01 -4.87 14.33
C LEU A 74 -4.49 -4.86 13.94
N ILE A 75 -5.04 -6.02 13.59
CA ILE A 75 -6.43 -6.15 13.13
C ILE A 75 -7.44 -5.51 14.10
N PRO A 76 -7.38 -5.75 15.43
CA PRO A 76 -8.32 -5.12 16.35
C PRO A 76 -8.25 -3.58 16.36
N THR A 77 -7.07 -3.01 16.09
CA THR A 77 -6.90 -1.55 15.99
C THR A 77 -7.52 -1.01 14.70
N ILE A 78 -7.32 -1.72 13.57
CA ILE A 78 -7.95 -1.36 12.30
C ILE A 78 -9.48 -1.45 12.43
N GLU A 79 -10.02 -2.53 13.01
CA GLU A 79 -11.46 -2.70 13.26
C GLU A 79 -12.04 -1.54 14.05
N LYS A 80 -11.36 -1.16 15.16
CA LYS A 80 -11.76 -0.03 16.01
C LYS A 80 -11.72 1.30 15.24
N ASN A 81 -10.67 1.51 14.42
CA ASN A 81 -10.52 2.75 13.67
C ASN A 81 -11.55 2.88 12.53
N THR A 82 -12.03 1.77 12.00
CA THR A 82 -12.92 1.74 10.82
C THR A 82 -14.37 1.35 11.14
N GLU A 83 -14.72 1.28 12.43
CA GLU A 83 -16.05 0.86 12.88
C GLU A 83 -17.18 1.70 12.25
N GLY A 84 -18.16 1.02 11.68
CA GLY A 84 -19.33 1.63 11.07
C GLY A 84 -19.13 2.15 9.64
N PHE A 85 -17.97 1.87 9.02
CA PHE A 85 -17.67 2.18 7.62
C PHE A 85 -17.62 0.92 6.75
N PRO A 86 -17.74 1.04 5.41
CA PRO A 86 -17.75 -0.09 4.49
C PRO A 86 -16.34 -0.66 4.25
N VAL A 87 -15.65 -1.06 5.32
CA VAL A 87 -14.30 -1.61 5.28
C VAL A 87 -14.37 -3.14 5.46
N THR A 88 -13.61 -3.86 4.65
CA THR A 88 -13.34 -5.29 4.81
C THR A 88 -11.86 -5.48 5.08
N ILE A 89 -11.54 -6.12 6.20
CA ILE A 89 -10.16 -6.38 6.59
C ILE A 89 -9.77 -7.79 6.17
N ILE A 90 -8.62 -7.91 5.52
CA ILE A 90 -8.05 -9.16 4.99
C ILE A 90 -6.71 -9.39 5.69
N ASN A 91 -6.65 -10.38 6.56
CA ASN A 91 -5.42 -10.70 7.28
C ASN A 91 -4.50 -11.59 6.42
N ALA A 92 -3.66 -10.98 5.62
CA ALA A 92 -2.68 -11.60 4.76
C ALA A 92 -1.59 -10.59 4.32
N ALA A 93 -0.44 -11.09 3.88
CA ALA A 93 0.56 -10.36 3.13
C ALA A 93 0.39 -10.59 1.63
N LEU A 94 0.40 -9.55 0.81
CA LEU A 94 0.46 -9.72 -0.65
C LEU A 94 1.80 -10.37 -1.02
N SER A 95 1.75 -11.39 -1.87
CA SER A 95 2.93 -12.13 -2.32
C SER A 95 2.72 -12.71 -3.71
N HIS A 96 3.78 -13.20 -4.33
CA HIS A 96 3.68 -13.95 -5.61
C HIS A 96 2.94 -15.29 -5.45
N ASN A 97 2.91 -15.87 -4.25
CA ASN A 97 2.36 -17.19 -4.00
C ASN A 97 1.50 -17.21 -2.73
N ASN A 98 0.50 -18.08 -2.73
CA ASN A 98 -0.28 -18.41 -1.54
C ASN A 98 0.52 -19.33 -0.62
N GLY A 99 0.48 -19.07 0.69
CA GLY A 99 1.19 -19.87 1.68
C GLY A 99 1.37 -19.11 2.99
N GLU A 100 2.54 -19.25 3.58
CA GLU A 100 2.95 -18.55 4.79
C GLU A 100 4.41 -18.12 4.68
N ILE A 101 4.73 -16.97 5.25
CA ILE A 101 6.11 -16.47 5.40
C ILE A 101 6.38 -16.02 6.83
N GLU A 102 7.62 -16.04 7.23
CA GLU A 102 8.08 -15.34 8.42
C GLU A 102 8.15 -13.84 8.11
N PHE A 103 7.41 -13.04 8.85
CA PHE A 103 7.30 -11.59 8.67
C PHE A 103 7.67 -10.86 9.96
N ASN A 104 8.37 -9.76 9.82
CA ASN A 104 8.75 -8.88 10.93
C ASN A 104 8.36 -7.45 10.58
N ASP A 105 7.46 -6.88 11.37
CA ASP A 105 7.06 -5.48 11.24
C ASP A 105 7.82 -4.64 12.27
N ASN A 106 8.56 -3.65 11.77
CA ASN A 106 9.33 -2.74 12.62
C ASN A 106 8.47 -1.63 13.26
N CYS A 107 7.22 -1.47 12.82
CA CYS A 107 6.30 -0.44 13.31
C CYS A 107 5.48 -0.85 14.53
N VAL A 108 5.58 -2.11 14.98
CA VAL A 108 4.84 -2.62 16.14
C VAL A 108 5.75 -2.97 17.33
N ASN A 109 5.16 -3.00 18.52
CA ASN A 109 5.89 -3.21 19.79
C ASN A 109 6.52 -4.60 19.98
N ASP A 110 6.18 -5.60 19.17
CA ASP A 110 6.69 -6.96 19.29
C ASP A 110 7.57 -7.33 18.10
N PHE A 111 8.89 -7.18 18.25
CA PHE A 111 9.91 -7.45 17.22
C PHE A 111 10.12 -8.93 16.91
N LYS A 112 9.25 -9.82 17.36
CA LYS A 112 9.41 -11.24 17.04
C LYS A 112 8.82 -11.52 15.66
N PRO A 113 9.60 -12.15 14.78
CA PRO A 113 9.06 -12.65 13.52
C PRO A 113 7.85 -13.54 13.76
N LYS A 114 6.81 -13.35 12.95
CA LYS A 114 5.56 -14.13 13.01
C LYS A 114 5.31 -14.79 11.68
N MET A 115 4.80 -16.02 11.73
CA MET A 115 4.27 -16.63 10.53
C MET A 115 2.98 -15.94 10.14
N VAL A 116 2.94 -15.39 8.93
CA VAL A 116 1.77 -14.72 8.38
C VAL A 116 1.34 -15.39 7.09
N ARG A 117 0.02 -15.42 6.86
CA ARG A 117 -0.54 -15.90 5.60
C ARG A 117 -0.09 -15.02 4.45
N THR A 118 0.33 -15.64 3.34
CA THR A 118 0.52 -14.94 2.06
C THR A 118 -0.62 -15.22 1.11
N ILE A 119 -0.93 -14.24 0.27
CA ILE A 119 -1.98 -14.35 -0.74
C ILE A 119 -1.52 -13.70 -2.05
N ASP A 120 -1.69 -14.39 -3.17
CA ASP A 120 -1.50 -13.78 -4.48
C ASP A 120 -2.71 -12.89 -4.85
N PHE A 121 -2.49 -11.93 -5.76
CA PHE A 121 -3.50 -10.95 -6.12
C PHE A 121 -4.80 -11.56 -6.68
N LYS A 122 -4.71 -12.61 -7.51
CA LYS A 122 -5.90 -13.27 -8.05
C LYS A 122 -6.72 -13.98 -6.98
N THR A 123 -6.04 -14.64 -6.05
CA THR A 123 -6.69 -15.31 -4.92
C THR A 123 -7.35 -14.27 -4.00
N LEU A 124 -6.68 -13.14 -3.76
CA LEU A 124 -7.23 -12.02 -2.99
C LEU A 124 -8.54 -11.52 -3.62
N LEU A 125 -8.54 -11.25 -4.92
CA LEU A 125 -9.75 -10.83 -5.64
C LEU A 125 -10.87 -11.86 -5.53
N LYS A 126 -10.55 -13.12 -5.79
CA LYS A 126 -11.52 -14.23 -5.80
C LYS A 126 -12.14 -14.48 -4.44
N GLU A 127 -11.34 -14.57 -3.38
CA GLU A 127 -11.84 -14.88 -2.03
C GLU A 127 -12.73 -13.77 -1.47
N ASN A 128 -12.51 -12.52 -1.90
CA ASN A 128 -13.26 -11.36 -1.42
C ASN A 128 -14.32 -10.87 -2.41
N ASN A 129 -14.55 -11.58 -3.53
CA ASN A 129 -15.50 -11.24 -4.58
C ASN A 129 -15.28 -9.82 -5.10
N ILE A 130 -14.03 -9.47 -5.41
CA ILE A 130 -13.63 -8.15 -5.89
C ILE A 130 -13.63 -8.17 -7.42
N ASP A 131 -14.59 -7.49 -8.02
CA ASP A 131 -14.72 -7.41 -9.48
C ASP A 131 -14.11 -6.12 -10.05
N LYS A 132 -13.96 -5.09 -9.22
CA LYS A 132 -13.42 -3.78 -9.61
C LYS A 132 -12.69 -3.13 -8.44
N ILE A 133 -11.63 -2.39 -8.75
CA ILE A 133 -10.91 -1.50 -7.83
C ILE A 133 -10.63 -0.20 -8.58
N ASP A 134 -11.03 0.93 -8.03
CA ASP A 134 -10.75 2.24 -8.63
C ASP A 134 -9.37 2.76 -8.23
N PHE A 135 -8.94 2.48 -7.01
CA PHE A 135 -7.70 2.98 -6.45
C PHE A 135 -6.99 1.89 -5.63
N ILE A 136 -5.70 1.68 -5.88
CA ILE A 136 -4.84 0.79 -5.07
C ILE A 136 -3.78 1.65 -4.37
N LYS A 137 -3.70 1.58 -3.04
CA LYS A 137 -2.52 1.98 -2.28
C LYS A 137 -1.68 0.74 -2.02
N THR A 138 -0.38 0.82 -2.22
CA THR A 138 0.56 -0.25 -1.88
C THR A 138 1.71 0.30 -1.05
N ASP A 139 2.07 -0.44 -0.02
CA ASP A 139 3.19 -0.21 0.87
C ASP A 139 3.37 -1.49 1.70
N CYS A 140 4.07 -2.44 1.11
CA CYS A 140 4.06 -3.85 1.52
C CYS A 140 5.44 -4.39 1.87
N GLU A 141 6.40 -3.50 2.18
CA GLU A 141 7.76 -3.89 2.60
C GLU A 141 8.46 -4.86 1.60
N GLY A 142 8.26 -4.61 0.30
CA GLY A 142 8.79 -5.43 -0.80
C GLY A 142 7.76 -6.32 -1.50
N GLY A 143 6.51 -6.37 -1.03
CA GLY A 143 5.41 -7.09 -1.68
C GLY A 143 4.83 -6.38 -2.90
N GLU A 144 5.22 -5.14 -3.20
CA GLU A 144 4.72 -4.29 -4.29
C GLU A 144 4.92 -4.97 -5.66
N TYR A 145 6.02 -5.70 -5.82
CA TYR A 145 6.36 -6.40 -7.07
C TYR A 145 5.45 -7.60 -7.36
N ALA A 146 4.78 -8.14 -6.34
CA ALA A 146 3.78 -9.18 -6.51
C ALA A 146 2.46 -8.64 -7.10
N LEU A 147 2.17 -7.34 -6.95
CA LEU A 147 0.98 -6.70 -7.51
C LEU A 147 1.04 -6.63 -9.02
N ILE A 148 2.11 -6.05 -9.58
CA ILE A 148 2.23 -5.78 -11.01
C ILE A 148 3.17 -6.79 -11.67
N ASN A 149 2.60 -7.75 -12.38
CA ASN A 149 3.29 -8.79 -13.12
C ASN A 149 2.50 -9.17 -14.37
N ASP A 150 3.05 -10.05 -15.25
CA ASP A 150 2.41 -10.45 -16.50
C ASP A 150 1.02 -11.09 -16.30
N VAL A 151 0.79 -11.69 -15.14
CA VAL A 151 -0.47 -12.40 -14.82
C VAL A 151 -1.55 -11.43 -14.39
N ASN A 152 -1.20 -10.40 -13.63
CA ASN A 152 -2.14 -9.46 -13.01
C ASN A 152 -2.38 -8.22 -13.89
N LEU A 153 -1.40 -7.81 -14.69
CA LEU A 153 -1.45 -6.59 -15.49
C LEU A 153 -2.69 -6.46 -16.39
N PRO A 154 -3.16 -7.53 -17.08
CA PRO A 154 -4.37 -7.41 -17.91
C PRO A 154 -5.60 -7.02 -17.09
N TRP A 155 -5.80 -7.65 -15.92
CA TRP A 155 -6.90 -7.32 -15.04
C TRP A 155 -6.76 -5.91 -14.45
N ILE A 156 -5.55 -5.52 -14.06
CA ILE A 156 -5.25 -4.17 -13.55
C ILE A 156 -5.62 -3.12 -14.59
N LYS A 157 -5.20 -3.29 -15.84
CA LYS A 157 -5.50 -2.35 -16.93
C LYS A 157 -6.98 -2.18 -17.23
N GLU A 158 -7.78 -3.19 -16.98
CA GLU A 158 -9.23 -3.16 -17.24
C GLU A 158 -10.01 -2.60 -16.06
N ASN A 159 -9.54 -2.79 -14.83
CA ASN A 159 -10.36 -2.62 -13.63
C ASN A 159 -9.81 -1.62 -12.60
N VAL A 160 -8.62 -1.04 -12.84
CA VAL A 160 -7.97 -0.09 -11.91
C VAL A 160 -7.76 1.24 -12.61
N ARG A 161 -8.03 2.34 -11.91
CA ARG A 161 -7.76 3.71 -12.40
C ARG A 161 -6.40 4.20 -11.97
N ASN A 162 -6.08 4.09 -10.68
CA ASN A 162 -4.82 4.56 -10.13
C ASN A 162 -4.19 3.54 -9.18
N ILE A 163 -2.86 3.47 -9.22
CA ILE A 163 -2.04 2.76 -8.25
C ILE A 163 -1.06 3.77 -7.66
N VAL A 164 -1.02 3.86 -6.35
CA VAL A 164 -0.14 4.77 -5.63
C VAL A 164 0.52 4.02 -4.48
N GLY A 165 1.78 4.27 -4.24
CA GLY A 165 2.37 3.67 -3.06
C GLY A 165 3.86 3.89 -2.90
N GLU A 166 4.32 3.41 -1.76
CA GLU A 166 5.73 3.30 -1.45
C GLU A 166 6.28 2.00 -2.04
N TRP A 167 7.40 2.12 -2.74
CA TRP A 167 8.10 1.02 -3.39
C TRP A 167 9.47 0.88 -2.75
N HIS A 168 9.72 -0.29 -2.18
CA HIS A 168 10.97 -0.59 -1.50
C HIS A 168 12.04 -0.99 -2.51
N VAL A 169 13.18 -0.30 -2.48
CA VAL A 169 14.31 -0.47 -3.40
C VAL A 169 15.66 -0.58 -2.68
N GLY A 170 15.63 -0.74 -1.35
CA GLY A 170 16.83 -0.77 -0.52
C GLY A 170 17.61 -2.09 -0.60
N GLU A 171 16.89 -3.19 -0.70
CA GLU A 171 17.47 -4.53 -0.72
C GLU A 171 17.87 -4.95 -2.15
N LYS A 172 18.92 -5.78 -2.27
CA LYS A 172 19.42 -6.22 -3.59
C LYS A 172 18.37 -6.91 -4.44
N LEU A 173 17.50 -7.72 -3.84
CA LEU A 173 16.41 -8.38 -4.55
C LEU A 173 15.38 -7.35 -5.02
N GLN A 174 14.97 -6.44 -4.16
CA GLN A 174 14.05 -5.34 -4.49
C GLN A 174 14.59 -4.48 -5.64
N GLN A 175 15.90 -4.19 -5.66
CA GLN A 175 16.53 -3.46 -6.76
C GLN A 175 16.46 -4.19 -8.10
N ILE A 176 16.60 -5.53 -8.11
CA ILE A 176 16.45 -6.35 -9.31
C ILE A 176 15.00 -6.33 -9.79
N GLU A 177 14.04 -6.52 -8.88
CA GLU A 177 12.61 -6.49 -9.19
C GLU A 177 12.17 -5.12 -9.68
N PHE A 178 12.67 -4.04 -9.02
CA PHE A 178 12.41 -2.67 -9.46
C PHE A 178 12.91 -2.38 -10.86
N LYS A 179 14.13 -2.79 -11.22
CA LYS A 179 14.65 -2.62 -12.58
C LYS A 179 13.76 -3.34 -13.60
N TYR A 180 13.34 -4.55 -13.29
CA TYR A 180 12.43 -5.30 -14.14
C TYR A 180 11.06 -4.62 -14.27
N PHE A 181 10.48 -4.18 -13.15
CA PHE A 181 9.23 -3.42 -13.12
C PHE A 181 9.35 -2.12 -13.92
N ARG A 182 10.39 -1.32 -13.66
CA ARG A 182 10.66 -0.05 -14.32
C ARG A 182 10.75 -0.20 -15.84
N ASP A 183 11.50 -1.21 -16.30
CA ASP A 183 11.82 -1.35 -17.71
C ASP A 183 10.70 -2.05 -18.50
N LYS A 184 9.97 -2.96 -17.86
CA LYS A 184 8.94 -3.76 -18.53
C LYS A 184 7.52 -3.25 -18.33
N PHE A 185 7.14 -2.91 -17.10
CA PHE A 185 5.74 -2.65 -16.77
C PHE A 185 5.41 -1.16 -16.73
N LEU A 186 6.26 -0.34 -16.14
CA LEU A 186 6.01 1.08 -15.96
C LEU A 186 5.70 1.81 -17.29
N PRO A 187 6.40 1.54 -18.42
CA PRO A 187 6.09 2.16 -19.71
C PRO A 187 4.75 1.74 -20.33
N GLN A 188 4.06 0.75 -19.76
CA GLN A 188 2.78 0.26 -20.29
C GLN A 188 1.57 1.00 -19.71
N PHE A 189 1.78 1.84 -18.72
CA PHE A 189 0.74 2.66 -18.11
C PHE A 189 0.59 4.00 -18.85
N LYS A 190 -0.56 4.63 -18.69
CA LYS A 190 -0.89 5.89 -19.36
C LYS A 190 0.01 7.03 -18.91
N ASN A 191 0.22 7.13 -17.58
CA ASN A 191 1.14 8.08 -16.99
C ASN A 191 1.68 7.56 -15.65
N PHE A 192 2.82 8.08 -15.22
CA PHE A 192 3.35 7.84 -13.90
C PHE A 192 4.20 9.02 -13.41
N GLU A 193 4.24 9.19 -12.10
CA GLU A 193 5.13 10.14 -11.41
C GLU A 193 5.91 9.40 -10.33
N ILE A 194 7.13 9.87 -10.03
CA ILE A 194 8.01 9.29 -9.02
C ILE A 194 8.54 10.40 -8.12
N TYR A 195 8.40 10.16 -6.83
CA TYR A 195 8.81 11.09 -5.78
C TYR A 195 9.67 10.42 -4.72
N SER A 196 10.53 11.18 -4.06
CA SER A 196 11.12 10.77 -2.79
C SER A 196 10.04 10.75 -1.70
N ILE A 197 10.32 10.09 -0.58
CA ILE A 197 9.43 10.09 0.58
C ILE A 197 9.11 11.48 1.14
N ASP A 198 9.95 12.49 0.82
CA ASP A 198 9.75 13.89 1.18
C ASP A 198 8.95 14.68 0.11
N ASN A 199 8.25 13.98 -0.79
CA ASN A 199 7.45 14.56 -1.87
C ASN A 199 8.24 15.45 -2.86
N HIS A 200 9.51 15.15 -3.11
CA HIS A 200 10.27 15.80 -4.21
C HIS A 200 10.24 14.92 -5.45
N SER A 201 9.87 15.50 -6.60
CA SER A 201 9.88 14.77 -7.87
C SER A 201 11.30 14.33 -8.25
N ILE A 202 11.47 13.02 -8.43
CA ILE A 202 12.74 12.37 -8.80
C ILE A 202 12.61 11.56 -10.10
N LYS A 203 11.53 11.74 -10.85
CA LYS A 203 11.27 11.02 -12.11
C LYS A 203 12.39 11.23 -13.14
N TRP A 204 13.02 12.39 -13.16
CA TRP A 204 14.14 12.74 -14.05
C TRP A 204 15.38 11.86 -13.82
N ASP A 205 15.53 11.30 -12.62
CA ASP A 205 16.67 10.47 -12.22
C ASP A 205 16.44 8.98 -12.39
N LEU A 206 15.22 8.56 -12.72
CA LEU A 206 14.75 7.16 -12.75
C LEU A 206 15.65 6.18 -13.51
N TYR A 207 16.23 6.64 -14.61
CA TYR A 207 17.09 5.83 -15.47
C TYR A 207 18.59 6.10 -15.28
N ASN A 208 18.96 6.87 -14.25
CA ASN A 208 20.35 7.04 -13.88
C ASN A 208 20.88 5.77 -13.23
N ASP A 209 22.10 5.36 -13.54
CA ASP A 209 22.74 4.16 -13.01
C ASP A 209 22.86 4.19 -11.47
N HIS A 210 22.97 5.39 -10.89
CA HIS A 210 23.08 5.59 -9.44
C HIS A 210 21.75 5.77 -8.71
N PHE A 211 20.61 5.74 -9.42
CA PHE A 211 19.30 5.96 -8.80
C PHE A 211 19.08 5.09 -7.55
N LEU A 212 19.33 3.79 -7.67
CA LEU A 212 19.14 2.82 -6.58
C LEU A 212 20.22 2.88 -5.48
N GLU A 213 21.25 3.69 -5.66
CA GLU A 213 22.26 3.96 -4.61
C GLU A 213 21.80 5.10 -3.67
N HIS A 214 20.88 5.95 -4.12
CA HIS A 214 20.41 7.12 -3.40
C HIS A 214 19.11 6.91 -2.63
N TYR A 215 18.28 5.95 -3.06
CA TYR A 215 16.96 5.73 -2.49
C TYR A 215 16.82 4.31 -1.95
N THR A 216 16.24 4.16 -0.76
CA THR A 216 15.83 2.86 -0.19
C THR A 216 14.35 2.59 -0.40
N GLN A 217 13.58 3.66 -0.56
CA GLN A 217 12.14 3.66 -0.84
C GLN A 217 11.75 4.92 -1.62
N ILE A 218 10.74 4.79 -2.46
CA ILE A 218 10.25 5.84 -3.34
C ILE A 218 8.73 5.77 -3.45
N LEU A 219 8.10 6.92 -3.68
CA LEU A 219 6.67 6.98 -3.98
C LEU A 219 6.45 6.92 -5.49
N ILE A 220 5.60 6.00 -5.95
CA ILE A 220 5.21 5.88 -7.35
C ILE A 220 3.70 6.09 -7.46
N TYR A 221 3.31 6.96 -8.36
CA TYR A 221 1.92 7.27 -8.71
C TYR A 221 1.69 6.87 -10.15
N ILE A 222 0.75 5.97 -10.40
CA ILE A 222 0.45 5.40 -11.72
C ILE A 222 -0.99 5.72 -12.10
N GLU A 223 -1.17 6.28 -13.29
CA GLU A 223 -2.45 6.32 -13.99
C GLU A 223 -2.49 5.14 -14.97
N VAL A 224 -3.41 4.21 -14.74
CA VAL A 224 -3.52 2.95 -15.49
C VAL A 224 -4.16 3.15 -16.87
#